data_ea8dd93b46ef09b7d7972d0ae0be3c80
#
_entry.id   ea8dd93b46ef09b7d7972d0ae0be3c80
#
_cell.length_a   1.000
_cell.length_b   1.000
_cell.length_c   1.000
_cell.angle_alpha   90.00
_cell.angle_beta   90.00
_cell.angle_gamma   90.00
#
_symmetry.space_group_name_H-M   'P 1'
#
loop_
_entity.id
_entity.type
_entity.pdbx_description
1 polymer ?
#
loop_
_entity_poly.entity_id
_entity_poly.type
_entity_poly.pdbx_seq_one_letter_code
_entity_poly.pdbx_strand_id
1 'polypeptide(L)'
;MLKKRLTKIAALCIASTLLLAGCSSGSTKSSPNPDSEKDSAAAAPIVLKFSDVNAEQSPAGIFCLKFKELVEERTEGRVQIENYFGGTLTANNIEGTQTGIADLSQHDVSEVTDLCAALSILEAPFLFDSEEELFKVTAPESPIMDRLNEELSGTGVRLLATYSWGNQNLLTTSK
;
A
#
# COMPACT_ATOMS: atom_id res chain seq x y z
N MET A 1 53.94 -6.71 -2.47
CA MET A 1 54.65 -5.45 -2.79
C MET A 1 53.60 -4.51 -3.32
N LEU A 2 53.20 -3.44 -2.77
CA LEU A 2 53.83 -2.26 -2.23
C LEU A 2 52.77 -1.53 -1.34
N LYS A 3 52.88 -1.52 -0.11
CA LYS A 3 53.14 -0.53 0.95
C LYS A 3 52.78 0.92 0.64
N LYS A 4 51.84 1.41 1.51
CA LYS A 4 51.84 2.71 2.22
C LYS A 4 51.78 4.00 1.38
N ARG A 5 50.73 4.76 1.63
CA ARG A 5 50.91 6.17 2.10
C ARG A 5 49.69 6.61 2.91
N LEU A 6 49.85 6.63 4.23
CA LEU A 6 49.20 7.55 5.14
C LEU A 6 49.73 8.95 4.88
N THR A 7 48.86 9.92 4.78
CA THR A 7 49.26 11.29 5.11
C THR A 7 48.08 11.99 5.80
N LYS A 8 48.33 12.35 7.01
CA LYS A 8 47.57 13.14 7.95
C LYS A 8 47.43 14.57 7.42
N ILE A 9 46.25 15.18 7.54
CA ILE A 9 46.13 16.62 7.71
C ILE A 9 45.16 16.86 8.86
N ALA A 10 45.74 17.48 9.89
CA ALA A 10 45.09 17.87 11.12
C ALA A 10 44.54 19.30 11.01
N ALA A 11 43.44 19.48 11.70
CA ALA A 11 43.06 20.67 12.46
C ALA A 11 43.20 22.07 11.82
N LEU A 12 42.05 22.76 11.74
CA LEU A 12 42.04 24.16 12.19
C LEU A 12 40.65 24.54 12.73
N CYS A 13 40.59 24.72 14.03
CA CYS A 13 39.52 25.37 14.76
C CYS A 13 39.53 26.88 14.46
N ILE A 14 38.39 27.49 14.20
CA ILE A 14 38.19 28.92 14.52
C ILE A 14 36.79 29.08 15.11
N ALA A 15 36.77 29.37 16.39
CA ALA A 15 35.64 29.86 17.15
C ALA A 15 35.38 31.35 16.78
N SER A 16 34.12 31.71 16.60
CA SER A 16 33.69 33.08 16.61
C SER A 16 32.40 33.22 17.40
N THR A 17 32.55 33.54 18.65
CA THR A 17 31.55 34.08 19.56
C THR A 17 31.22 35.52 19.18
N LEU A 18 29.95 35.85 19.03
CA LEU A 18 29.47 37.22 19.16
C LEU A 18 28.13 37.22 19.91
N LEU A 19 28.25 37.68 21.13
CA LEU A 19 27.19 38.10 22.04
C LEU A 19 26.57 39.40 21.51
N LEU A 20 25.27 39.49 21.46
CA LEU A 20 24.56 40.76 21.61
C LEU A 20 23.38 40.55 22.58
N ALA A 21 23.57 41.10 23.76
CA ALA A 21 22.56 41.32 24.76
C ALA A 21 21.70 42.54 24.35
N GLY A 22 20.39 42.41 24.45
CA GLY A 22 19.44 43.48 24.33
C GLY A 22 18.34 43.30 25.37
N CYS A 23 18.54 43.82 26.57
CA CYS A 23 17.49 44.02 27.57
C CYS A 23 16.59 45.18 27.16
N SER A 24 15.28 44.99 27.16
CA SER A 24 14.34 46.06 27.43
C SER A 24 13.16 45.54 28.24
N SER A 25 13.03 46.07 29.41
CA SER A 25 11.99 45.88 30.41
C SER A 25 10.66 46.47 29.97
N GLY A 26 9.57 45.71 30.22
CA GLY A 26 8.20 46.21 30.10
C GLY A 26 7.24 45.23 30.75
N SER A 27 6.99 45.45 32.05
CA SER A 27 5.95 44.71 32.81
C SER A 27 4.56 45.09 32.33
N THR A 28 3.79 44.09 31.92
CA THR A 28 2.32 44.21 32.06
C THR A 28 1.77 42.78 32.31
N LYS A 29 1.19 42.63 33.50
CA LYS A 29 0.41 41.47 33.90
C LYS A 29 -0.83 41.40 33.01
N SER A 30 -1.04 40.26 32.36
CA SER A 30 -2.35 39.87 31.85
C SER A 30 -2.53 38.40 32.13
N SER A 31 -3.68 38.09 32.68
CA SER A 31 -4.26 36.83 33.13
C SER A 31 -4.14 35.70 32.09
N PRO A 32 -4.06 34.43 32.52
CA PRO A 32 -4.09 33.31 31.61
C PRO A 32 -5.52 33.12 31.09
N ASN A 33 -5.71 33.25 29.80
CA ASN A 33 -6.91 32.80 29.09
C ASN A 33 -6.72 31.33 28.75
N PRO A 34 -7.58 30.39 29.22
CA PRO A 34 -7.48 28.99 28.91
C PRO A 34 -8.36 28.63 27.71
N ASP A 35 -8.07 29.23 26.56
CA ASP A 35 -8.61 28.76 25.27
C ASP A 35 -7.44 28.62 24.29
N SER A 36 -6.62 27.59 24.56
CA SER A 36 -5.83 27.01 23.50
C SER A 36 -6.77 26.17 22.64
N GLU A 37 -7.36 26.79 21.63
CA GLU A 37 -7.84 26.08 20.47
C GLU A 37 -6.69 25.17 20.01
N LYS A 38 -6.90 23.86 20.18
CA LYS A 38 -6.12 22.83 19.50
C LYS A 38 -6.33 23.06 18.01
N ASP A 39 -5.43 23.82 17.42
CA ASP A 39 -5.23 23.83 15.98
C ASP A 39 -4.82 22.39 15.62
N SER A 40 -5.82 21.58 15.33
CA SER A 40 -5.65 20.21 14.82
C SER A 40 -5.21 20.39 13.37
N ALA A 41 -3.93 20.67 13.17
CA ALA A 41 -3.33 20.58 11.85
C ALA A 41 -3.69 19.19 11.30
N ALA A 42 -4.59 19.14 10.32
CA ALA A 42 -4.98 17.91 9.67
C ALA A 42 -3.69 17.23 9.17
N ALA A 43 -3.43 16.02 9.64
CA ALA A 43 -2.28 15.26 9.19
C ALA A 43 -2.34 15.12 7.67
N ALA A 44 -1.19 15.23 6.99
CA ALA A 44 -1.13 15.00 5.56
C ALA A 44 -1.73 13.62 5.21
N PRO A 45 -2.46 13.49 4.10
CA PRO A 45 -3.07 12.22 3.72
C PRO A 45 -1.99 11.16 3.47
N ILE A 46 -2.33 9.92 3.79
CA ILE A 46 -1.53 8.75 3.42
C ILE A 46 -1.85 8.44 1.96
N VAL A 47 -0.85 8.44 1.10
CA VAL A 47 -1.01 8.11 -0.33
C VAL A 47 -0.52 6.69 -0.55
N LEU A 48 -1.37 5.81 -1.10
CA LEU A 48 -1.06 4.43 -1.43
C LEU A 48 -1.06 4.24 -2.96
N LYS A 49 0.00 3.65 -3.48
CA LYS A 49 0.15 3.32 -4.90
C LYS A 49 -0.47 1.96 -5.19
N PHE A 50 -1.45 1.94 -6.07
CA PHE A 50 -2.11 0.72 -6.51
C PHE A 50 -1.69 0.37 -7.94
N SER A 51 -0.97 -0.73 -8.11
CA SER A 51 -0.47 -1.21 -9.41
C SER A 51 -1.38 -2.26 -10.01
N ASP A 52 -1.73 -2.09 -11.29
CA ASP A 52 -2.49 -3.04 -12.09
C ASP A 52 -1.86 -3.17 -13.48
N VAL A 53 -1.65 -4.39 -13.96
CA VAL A 53 -1.15 -4.67 -15.32
C VAL A 53 -2.24 -4.50 -16.38
N ASN A 54 -3.50 -4.48 -15.98
CA ASN A 54 -4.64 -4.35 -16.87
C ASN A 54 -4.89 -2.88 -17.26
N ALA A 55 -5.67 -2.70 -18.32
CA ALA A 55 -6.09 -1.37 -18.74
C ALA A 55 -7.16 -0.80 -17.78
N GLU A 56 -7.19 0.51 -17.63
CA GLU A 56 -8.16 1.22 -16.79
C GLU A 56 -9.62 0.86 -17.10
N GLN A 57 -9.94 0.62 -18.39
CA GLN A 57 -11.29 0.28 -18.85
C GLN A 57 -11.64 -1.22 -18.70
N SER A 58 -10.70 -2.05 -18.25
CA SER A 58 -10.95 -3.45 -17.97
C SER A 58 -11.81 -3.62 -16.71
N PRO A 59 -12.44 -4.80 -16.51
CA PRO A 59 -13.13 -5.08 -15.25
C PRO A 59 -12.25 -4.87 -14.02
N ALA A 60 -10.97 -5.24 -14.09
CA ALA A 60 -9.99 -4.98 -13.03
C ALA A 60 -9.77 -3.49 -12.79
N GLY A 61 -9.57 -2.72 -13.85
CA GLY A 61 -9.39 -1.27 -13.75
C GLY A 61 -10.62 -0.58 -13.15
N ILE A 62 -11.83 -0.99 -13.55
CA ILE A 62 -13.08 -0.49 -12.97
C ILE A 62 -13.16 -0.81 -11.48
N PHE A 63 -12.75 -2.03 -11.07
CA PHE A 63 -12.65 -2.40 -9.66
C PHE A 63 -11.68 -1.48 -8.91
N CYS A 64 -10.48 -1.25 -9.44
CA CYS A 64 -9.47 -0.37 -8.83
C CYS A 64 -9.97 1.08 -8.67
N LEU A 65 -10.69 1.59 -9.68
CA LEU A 65 -11.30 2.93 -9.60
C LEU A 65 -12.38 3.00 -8.53
N LYS A 66 -13.24 1.97 -8.43
CA LYS A 66 -14.28 1.92 -7.39
C LYS A 66 -13.69 1.73 -6.00
N PHE A 67 -12.64 0.93 -5.89
CA PHE A 67 -11.89 0.77 -4.64
C PHE A 67 -11.33 2.12 -4.16
N LYS A 68 -10.67 2.87 -5.05
CA LYS A 68 -10.18 4.23 -4.78
C LYS A 68 -11.29 5.14 -4.25
N GLU A 69 -12.39 5.26 -4.98
CA GLU A 69 -13.54 6.08 -4.59
C GLU A 69 -14.01 5.76 -3.16
N LEU A 70 -14.23 4.46 -2.87
CA LEU A 70 -14.74 4.04 -1.57
C LEU A 70 -13.74 4.25 -0.43
N VAL A 71 -12.45 4.05 -0.67
CA VAL A 71 -11.41 4.28 0.35
C VAL A 71 -11.32 5.77 0.66
N GLU A 72 -11.25 6.61 -0.34
CA GLU A 72 -11.15 8.07 -0.16
C GLU A 72 -12.39 8.64 0.52
N GLU A 73 -13.60 8.18 0.14
CA GLU A 73 -14.85 8.56 0.78
C GLU A 73 -14.90 8.12 2.25
N ARG A 74 -14.65 6.83 2.53
CA ARG A 74 -14.78 6.28 3.89
C ARG A 74 -13.70 6.76 4.85
N THR A 75 -12.59 7.23 4.33
CA THR A 75 -11.52 7.81 5.15
C THR A 75 -11.56 9.32 5.21
N GLU A 76 -12.57 9.96 4.59
CA GLU A 76 -12.68 11.42 4.49
C GLU A 76 -11.41 12.05 3.90
N GLY A 77 -10.82 11.37 2.90
CA GLY A 77 -9.58 11.79 2.23
C GLY A 77 -8.30 11.58 3.05
N ARG A 78 -8.35 10.95 4.22
CA ARG A 78 -7.15 10.63 5.02
C ARG A 78 -6.26 9.58 4.36
N VAL A 79 -6.84 8.70 3.55
CA VAL A 79 -6.13 7.76 2.68
C VAL A 79 -6.52 8.06 1.24
N GLN A 80 -5.53 8.23 0.39
CA GLN A 80 -5.69 8.47 -1.04
C GLN A 80 -5.06 7.33 -1.82
N ILE A 81 -5.67 6.95 -2.93
CA ILE A 81 -5.18 5.87 -3.80
C ILE A 81 -4.71 6.47 -5.13
N GLU A 82 -3.47 6.19 -5.49
CA GLU A 82 -2.93 6.47 -6.82
C GLU A 82 -2.92 5.19 -7.64
N ASN A 83 -3.82 5.10 -8.64
CA ASN A 83 -3.90 3.95 -9.54
C ASN A 83 -2.89 4.08 -10.68
N TYR A 84 -2.16 2.99 -10.95
CA TYR A 84 -1.20 2.84 -12.04
C TYR A 84 -1.60 1.64 -12.88
N PHE A 85 -2.16 1.90 -14.08
CA PHE A 85 -2.67 0.89 -15.01
C PHE A 85 -1.65 0.49 -16.07
N GLY A 86 -1.87 -0.66 -16.71
CA GLY A 86 -1.07 -1.13 -17.84
C GLY A 86 0.39 -1.43 -17.48
N GLY A 87 0.68 -1.76 -16.23
CA GLY A 87 2.04 -2.05 -15.79
C GLY A 87 2.96 -0.82 -15.75
N THR A 88 2.40 0.40 -15.67
CA THR A 88 3.20 1.65 -15.71
C THR A 88 4.04 1.89 -14.48
N LEU A 89 3.65 1.34 -13.31
CA LEU A 89 4.45 1.42 -12.08
C LEU A 89 5.47 0.30 -12.01
N THR A 90 5.05 -0.93 -12.28
CA THR A 90 5.87 -2.13 -12.34
C THR A 90 5.25 -3.15 -13.29
N ALA A 91 6.09 -3.86 -14.06
CA ALA A 91 5.63 -4.94 -14.94
C ALA A 91 5.37 -6.24 -14.15
N ASN A 92 5.97 -6.40 -12.98
CA ASN A 92 5.76 -7.50 -12.05
C ASN A 92 5.14 -6.96 -10.76
N ASN A 93 3.81 -7.03 -10.66
CA ASN A 93 3.07 -6.50 -9.53
C ASN A 93 3.41 -7.18 -8.21
N ILE A 94 3.66 -8.52 -8.20
CA ILE A 94 4.01 -9.27 -6.99
C ILE A 94 5.34 -8.75 -6.44
N GLU A 95 6.38 -8.74 -7.26
CA GLU A 95 7.69 -8.23 -6.88
C GLU A 95 7.63 -6.75 -6.48
N GLY A 96 6.85 -5.96 -7.23
CA GLY A 96 6.61 -4.55 -6.91
C GLY A 96 6.00 -4.33 -5.54
N THR A 97 5.06 -5.18 -5.13
CA THR A 97 4.45 -5.13 -3.80
C THR A 97 5.40 -5.64 -2.72
N GLN A 98 6.13 -6.75 -2.97
CA GLN A 98 7.11 -7.29 -2.03
C GLN A 98 8.27 -6.31 -1.75
N THR A 99 8.65 -5.51 -2.73
CA THR A 99 9.76 -4.54 -2.63
C THR A 99 9.30 -3.14 -2.22
N GLY A 100 7.99 -2.91 -2.09
CA GLY A 100 7.43 -1.61 -1.71
C GLY A 100 7.43 -0.56 -2.83
N ILE A 101 7.60 -0.96 -4.10
CA ILE A 101 7.37 -0.09 -5.26
C ILE A 101 5.88 0.25 -5.36
N ALA A 102 5.02 -0.75 -5.13
CA ALA A 102 3.58 -0.61 -4.98
C ALA A 102 3.17 -0.95 -3.55
N ASP A 103 2.19 -0.23 -3.01
CA ASP A 103 1.58 -0.52 -1.71
C ASP A 103 0.45 -1.55 -1.83
N LEU A 104 -0.24 -1.52 -2.97
CA LEU A 104 -1.35 -2.40 -3.32
C LEU A 104 -1.17 -2.89 -4.75
N SER A 105 -1.61 -4.11 -5.01
CA SER A 105 -1.66 -4.67 -6.36
C SER A 105 -2.83 -5.62 -6.53
N GLN A 106 -3.28 -5.75 -7.77
CA GLN A 106 -4.31 -6.71 -8.17
C GLN A 106 -3.65 -7.83 -8.98
N HIS A 107 -4.11 -9.06 -8.73
CA HIS A 107 -3.57 -10.27 -9.36
C HIS A 107 -4.66 -11.27 -9.68
N ASP A 108 -4.44 -12.07 -10.71
CA ASP A 108 -5.13 -13.33 -10.86
C ASP A 108 -4.62 -14.34 -9.80
N VAL A 109 -5.50 -15.23 -9.35
CA VAL A 109 -5.14 -16.23 -8.32
C VAL A 109 -3.94 -17.05 -8.75
N SER A 110 -3.89 -17.48 -10.02
CA SER A 110 -2.78 -18.26 -10.60
C SER A 110 -1.41 -17.59 -10.46
N GLU A 111 -1.34 -16.25 -10.50
CA GLU A 111 -0.08 -15.52 -10.34
C GLU A 111 0.47 -15.56 -8.90
N VAL A 112 -0.40 -15.76 -7.92
CA VAL A 112 -0.04 -15.76 -6.49
C VAL A 112 0.21 -17.17 -5.95
N THR A 113 -0.09 -18.22 -6.71
CA THR A 113 0.03 -19.63 -6.28
C THR A 113 1.48 -20.03 -5.96
N ASP A 114 2.48 -19.40 -6.56
CA ASP A 114 3.89 -19.63 -6.23
C ASP A 114 4.25 -19.17 -4.81
N LEU A 115 3.49 -18.23 -4.26
CA LEU A 115 3.65 -17.74 -2.88
C LEU A 115 2.76 -18.50 -1.89
N CYS A 116 1.58 -18.94 -2.34
CA CYS A 116 0.58 -19.65 -1.54
C CYS A 116 -0.14 -20.67 -2.40
N ALA A 117 0.31 -21.92 -2.39
CA ALA A 117 -0.25 -22.99 -3.21
C ALA A 117 -1.72 -23.27 -2.88
N ALA A 118 -2.17 -23.01 -1.66
CA ALA A 118 -3.56 -23.20 -1.23
C ALA A 118 -4.54 -22.29 -2.00
N LEU A 119 -4.09 -21.15 -2.53
CA LEU A 119 -4.94 -20.29 -3.36
C LEU A 119 -5.46 -20.99 -4.61
N SER A 120 -4.74 -21.99 -5.15
CA SER A 120 -5.17 -22.72 -6.35
C SER A 120 -6.54 -23.39 -6.18
N ILE A 121 -6.98 -23.67 -4.95
CA ILE A 121 -8.29 -24.26 -4.70
C ILE A 121 -9.44 -23.35 -5.19
N LEU A 122 -9.24 -22.02 -5.15
CA LEU A 122 -10.25 -21.05 -5.57
C LEU A 122 -10.52 -21.08 -7.09
N GLU A 123 -9.61 -21.66 -7.87
CA GLU A 123 -9.75 -21.84 -9.31
C GLU A 123 -10.31 -23.22 -9.71
N ALA A 124 -10.61 -24.08 -8.73
CA ALA A 124 -11.12 -25.41 -9.02
C ALA A 124 -12.49 -25.33 -9.71
N PRO A 125 -12.66 -25.99 -10.87
CA PRO A 125 -13.94 -25.98 -11.57
C PRO A 125 -15.07 -26.54 -10.69
N PHE A 126 -16.23 -25.88 -10.72
CA PHE A 126 -17.43 -26.30 -9.99
C PHE A 126 -17.27 -26.34 -8.46
N LEU A 127 -16.28 -25.61 -7.91
CA LEU A 127 -16.09 -25.52 -6.46
C LEU A 127 -17.20 -24.71 -5.79
N PHE A 128 -17.65 -23.65 -6.44
CA PHE A 128 -18.71 -22.77 -5.96
C PHE A 128 -19.93 -22.85 -6.87
N ASP A 129 -21.11 -22.94 -6.27
CA ASP A 129 -22.38 -22.92 -7.00
C ASP A 129 -22.78 -21.49 -7.41
N SER A 130 -22.21 -20.47 -6.77
CA SER A 130 -22.51 -19.07 -7.03
C SER A 130 -21.37 -18.13 -6.62
N GLU A 131 -21.36 -16.91 -7.17
CA GLU A 131 -20.47 -15.86 -6.72
C GLU A 131 -20.72 -15.45 -5.26
N GLU A 132 -21.96 -15.51 -4.79
CA GLU A 132 -22.29 -15.23 -3.39
C GLU A 132 -21.59 -16.20 -2.44
N GLU A 133 -21.53 -17.49 -2.79
CA GLU A 133 -20.80 -18.49 -2.03
C GLU A 133 -19.29 -18.22 -2.03
N LEU A 134 -18.71 -17.91 -3.20
CA LEU A 134 -17.32 -17.49 -3.30
C LEU A 134 -17.03 -16.32 -2.35
N PHE A 135 -17.81 -15.24 -2.42
CA PHE A 135 -17.59 -14.06 -1.59
C PHE A 135 -17.81 -14.33 -0.10
N LYS A 136 -18.71 -15.22 0.26
CA LYS A 136 -18.88 -15.64 1.66
C LYS A 136 -17.66 -16.39 2.19
N VAL A 137 -17.10 -17.28 1.38
CA VAL A 137 -15.93 -18.08 1.73
C VAL A 137 -14.67 -17.22 1.79
N THR A 138 -14.54 -16.25 0.91
CA THR A 138 -13.38 -15.37 0.82
C THR A 138 -13.61 -13.99 1.45
N ALA A 139 -14.63 -13.84 2.31
CA ALA A 139 -14.83 -12.63 3.09
C ALA A 139 -13.58 -12.31 3.94
N PRO A 140 -13.20 -11.03 4.11
CA PRO A 140 -11.98 -10.64 4.83
C PRO A 140 -11.85 -11.25 6.24
N GLU A 141 -12.99 -11.48 6.91
CA GLU A 141 -13.08 -12.08 8.25
C GLU A 141 -13.31 -13.60 8.25
N SER A 142 -13.22 -14.25 7.09
CA SER A 142 -13.42 -15.70 7.00
C SER A 142 -12.18 -16.46 7.51
N PRO A 143 -12.36 -17.65 8.13
CA PRO A 143 -11.25 -18.50 8.53
C PRO A 143 -10.34 -18.93 7.37
N ILE A 144 -10.88 -18.95 6.15
CA ILE A 144 -10.12 -19.28 4.94
C ILE A 144 -9.17 -18.13 4.61
N MET A 145 -9.62 -16.87 4.67
CA MET A 145 -8.75 -15.72 4.46
C MET A 145 -7.66 -15.63 5.53
N ASP A 146 -7.96 -15.94 6.78
CA ASP A 146 -6.96 -16.02 7.83
C ASP A 146 -5.91 -17.09 7.52
N ARG A 147 -6.34 -18.28 7.11
CA ARG A 147 -5.43 -19.38 6.75
C ARG A 147 -4.55 -19.06 5.56
N LEU A 148 -5.10 -18.47 4.50
CA LEU A 148 -4.33 -18.04 3.34
C LEU A 148 -3.29 -16.97 3.71
N ASN A 149 -3.65 -16.04 4.59
CA ASN A 149 -2.73 -15.01 5.08
C ASN A 149 -1.65 -15.57 6.03
N GLU A 150 -1.94 -16.64 6.77
CA GLU A 150 -0.91 -17.37 7.52
C GLU A 150 0.14 -17.97 6.59
N GLU A 151 -0.27 -18.60 5.48
CA GLU A 151 0.65 -19.16 4.48
C GLU A 151 1.44 -18.10 3.74
N LEU A 152 0.84 -16.93 3.47
CA LEU A 152 1.52 -15.78 2.89
C LEU A 152 2.47 -15.07 3.87
N SER A 153 2.41 -15.42 5.16
CA SER A 153 3.27 -14.80 6.18
C SER A 153 4.75 -14.99 5.84
N GLY A 154 5.51 -13.90 5.84
CA GLY A 154 6.93 -13.90 5.49
C GLY A 154 7.24 -13.76 4.00
N THR A 155 6.24 -13.77 3.12
CA THR A 155 6.43 -13.54 1.66
C THR A 155 6.51 -12.06 1.29
N GLY A 156 6.17 -11.16 2.22
CA GLY A 156 6.12 -9.70 1.99
C GLY A 156 4.79 -9.21 1.42
N VAL A 157 3.79 -10.09 1.23
CA VAL A 157 2.45 -9.71 0.75
C VAL A 157 1.36 -10.23 1.67
N ARG A 158 0.19 -9.60 1.60
CA ARG A 158 -1.02 -9.99 2.31
C ARG A 158 -2.22 -9.89 1.38
N LEU A 159 -3.08 -10.91 1.42
CA LEU A 159 -4.37 -10.92 0.72
C LEU A 159 -5.38 -10.10 1.51
N LEU A 160 -5.96 -9.07 0.88
CA LEU A 160 -6.94 -8.18 1.51
C LEU A 160 -8.37 -8.57 1.17
N ALA A 161 -8.62 -8.89 -0.09
CA ALA A 161 -9.94 -9.26 -0.60
C ALA A 161 -9.80 -10.03 -1.91
N THR A 162 -10.87 -10.70 -2.31
CA THR A 162 -11.05 -11.28 -3.63
C THR A 162 -12.23 -10.62 -4.34
N TYR A 163 -12.25 -10.70 -5.66
CA TYR A 163 -13.40 -10.34 -6.47
C TYR A 163 -13.51 -11.32 -7.65
N SER A 164 -14.67 -11.37 -8.28
CA SER A 164 -14.92 -12.27 -9.40
C SER A 164 -14.84 -11.51 -10.73
N TRP A 165 -14.24 -12.16 -11.73
CA TRP A 165 -14.29 -11.73 -13.13
C TRP A 165 -15.53 -12.25 -13.87
N GLY A 166 -16.39 -12.96 -13.16
CA GLY A 166 -17.53 -13.67 -13.71
C GLY A 166 -17.23 -15.13 -14.09
N ASN A 167 -18.21 -15.79 -14.69
CA ASN A 167 -18.11 -17.20 -15.02
C ASN A 167 -17.19 -17.46 -16.21
N GLN A 168 -16.35 -18.46 -16.10
CA GLN A 168 -15.55 -18.95 -17.21
C GLN A 168 -16.34 -19.98 -18.02
N ASN A 169 -16.22 -19.93 -19.34
CA ASN A 169 -16.90 -20.82 -20.25
C ASN A 169 -15.90 -21.62 -21.08
N LEU A 170 -16.17 -22.92 -21.24
CA LEU A 170 -15.39 -23.77 -22.15
C LEU A 170 -15.88 -23.58 -23.56
N LEU A 171 -14.98 -23.14 -24.45
CA LEU A 171 -15.24 -23.03 -25.88
C LEU A 171 -14.56 -24.17 -26.62
N THR A 172 -15.28 -24.84 -27.52
CA THR A 172 -14.76 -25.93 -28.37
C THR A 172 -15.05 -25.64 -29.85
N THR A 173 -14.19 -26.14 -30.73
CA THR A 173 -14.38 -26.03 -32.18
C THR A 173 -15.24 -27.18 -32.76
N SER A 174 -15.57 -28.17 -31.98
CA SER A 174 -16.40 -29.32 -32.34
C SER A 174 -17.51 -29.55 -31.31
N LYS A 175 -18.65 -30.04 -31.76
CA LYS A 175 -19.77 -30.46 -30.90
C LYS A 175 -19.54 -31.85 -30.35
#